data_2225c6f4ee89b696a753119c5a047049
#
_entry.id   2225c6f4ee89b696a753119c5a047049
#
_cell.length_a   1.000
_cell.length_b   1.000
_cell.length_c   1.000
_cell.angle_alpha   90.00
_cell.angle_beta   90.00
_cell.angle_gamma   90.00
#
_symmetry.space_group_name_H-M   'P 1'
#
loop_
_entity.id
_entity.type
_entity.pdbx_description
1 polymer ?
#
loop_
_entity_poly.entity_id
_entity_poly.type
_entity_poly.pdbx_seq_one_letter_code
_entity_poly.pdbx_strand_id
1 'polypeptide(L)'
;MAVTMGSAPMAVFVASGAALVVFALGYALRPLWQARPLLGGGLGLALASATVALYLLVGTPNAFNPQQQREPETLAEAVSQLEAELERDPNQIEGWRLLASAYTAEGLSAKARDAYARAVKLAPDNPDLLAEAAEARALATRDRRFDADAVAMLKHAIEKQPMHQRARWFLGIAQRQAEQPAEAARTWEPLLSVVDAGTAHSLLEQINGARQEAGLEPLPPPAPIAAADASGGLKIKVELSAAMKAKLPANASVFVIARQVAGPPMPVAVEKHAAGKFPLEVVLDDGDSPMPTMKLSQLEQVQVLARVSASGNAIPQPGDLASQPVSVRTDSKDQVVVIIDRVVE
;
A
#
# COMPACT_ATOMS: atom_id res chain seq x y z
N MET A 1 -42.93 18.62 4.54
CA MET A 1 -42.81 19.66 3.49
C MET A 1 -41.42 19.46 2.87
N ALA A 2 -41.30 18.52 1.93
CA ALA A 2 -40.01 18.14 1.33
C ALA A 2 -39.77 19.07 0.11
N VAL A 3 -38.80 19.95 0.25
CA VAL A 3 -38.38 20.87 -0.81
C VAL A 3 -37.64 20.05 -1.88
N THR A 4 -38.23 19.94 -3.06
CA THR A 4 -37.62 19.39 -4.27
C THR A 4 -36.50 20.32 -4.78
N MET A 5 -35.31 20.28 -4.19
CA MET A 5 -34.15 21.09 -4.59
C MET A 5 -33.28 20.44 -5.70
N GLY A 6 -33.69 19.30 -6.27
CA GLY A 6 -32.84 18.52 -7.19
C GLY A 6 -32.91 18.91 -8.68
N SER A 7 -33.82 19.71 -9.14
CA SER A 7 -33.99 20.01 -10.58
C SER A 7 -33.41 21.37 -11.05
N ALA A 8 -33.11 22.26 -10.14
CA ALA A 8 -32.66 23.63 -10.47
C ALA A 8 -31.26 23.68 -11.13
N PRO A 9 -30.21 23.00 -10.64
CA PRO A 9 -28.88 23.07 -11.29
C PRO A 9 -28.86 22.43 -12.67
N MET A 10 -29.60 21.34 -12.89
CA MET A 10 -29.70 20.69 -14.20
C MET A 10 -30.43 21.58 -15.21
N ALA A 11 -31.54 22.21 -14.79
CA ALA A 11 -32.29 23.14 -15.65
C ALA A 11 -31.44 24.36 -16.03
N VAL A 12 -30.66 24.91 -15.11
CA VAL A 12 -29.74 26.03 -15.36
C VAL A 12 -28.64 25.64 -16.32
N PHE A 13 -28.03 24.46 -16.13
CA PHE A 13 -26.97 23.95 -17.01
C PHE A 13 -27.48 23.73 -18.45
N VAL A 14 -28.61 23.05 -18.60
CA VAL A 14 -29.24 22.80 -19.91
C VAL A 14 -29.63 24.11 -20.58
N ALA A 15 -30.23 25.04 -19.83
CA ALA A 15 -30.61 26.35 -20.37
C ALA A 15 -29.38 27.18 -20.81
N SER A 16 -28.31 27.17 -20.01
CA SER A 16 -27.07 27.87 -20.35
C SER A 16 -26.37 27.26 -21.55
N GLY A 17 -26.30 25.94 -21.63
CA GLY A 17 -25.74 25.21 -22.77
C GLY A 17 -26.55 25.45 -24.06
N ALA A 18 -27.87 25.38 -23.99
CA ALA A 18 -28.75 25.70 -25.11
C ALA A 18 -28.59 27.15 -25.60
N ALA A 19 -28.51 28.10 -24.68
CA ALA A 19 -28.28 29.51 -25.01
C ALA A 19 -26.93 29.72 -25.71
N LEU A 20 -25.85 29.09 -25.24
CA LEU A 20 -24.53 29.14 -25.87
C LEU A 20 -24.54 28.55 -27.29
N VAL A 21 -25.19 27.40 -27.48
CA VAL A 21 -25.32 26.75 -28.80
C VAL A 21 -26.11 27.64 -29.77
N VAL A 22 -27.22 28.20 -29.32
CA VAL A 22 -28.04 29.11 -30.16
C VAL A 22 -27.24 30.37 -30.50
N PHE A 23 -26.53 30.95 -29.57
CA PHE A 23 -25.66 32.12 -29.80
C PHE A 23 -24.53 31.81 -30.80
N ALA A 24 -23.81 30.72 -30.58
CA ALA A 24 -22.69 30.30 -31.45
C ALA A 24 -23.16 29.99 -32.87
N LEU A 25 -24.26 29.22 -33.02
CA LEU A 25 -24.86 28.92 -34.33
C LEU A 25 -25.43 30.15 -35.00
N GLY A 26 -26.08 31.06 -34.26
CA GLY A 26 -26.60 32.33 -34.78
C GLY A 26 -25.46 33.20 -35.32
N TYR A 27 -24.33 33.27 -34.59
CA TYR A 27 -23.15 34.03 -35.03
C TYR A 27 -22.46 33.38 -36.24
N ALA A 28 -22.22 32.08 -36.21
CA ALA A 28 -21.51 31.35 -37.27
C ALA A 28 -22.28 31.28 -38.57
N LEU A 29 -23.61 31.16 -38.48
CA LEU A 29 -24.50 31.07 -39.64
C LEU A 29 -25.03 32.42 -40.14
N ARG A 30 -24.56 33.53 -39.55
CA ARG A 30 -25.01 34.89 -39.88
C ARG A 30 -25.00 35.20 -41.40
N PRO A 31 -23.98 34.87 -42.20
CA PRO A 31 -23.98 35.13 -43.62
C PRO A 31 -25.04 34.30 -44.37
N LEU A 32 -25.33 33.07 -43.93
CA LEU A 32 -26.36 32.22 -44.51
C LEU A 32 -27.78 32.72 -44.20
N TRP A 33 -28.03 33.26 -43.03
CA TRP A 33 -29.31 33.80 -42.64
C TRP A 33 -29.70 35.03 -43.48
N GLN A 34 -28.68 35.83 -43.87
CA GLN A 34 -28.90 36.99 -44.72
C GLN A 34 -29.16 36.64 -46.18
N ALA A 35 -28.49 35.58 -46.68
CA ALA A 35 -28.59 35.20 -48.09
C ALA A 35 -29.72 34.20 -48.39
N ARG A 36 -29.97 33.22 -47.49
CA ARG A 36 -30.95 32.13 -47.66
C ARG A 36 -31.49 31.69 -46.29
N PRO A 37 -32.49 32.38 -45.71
CA PRO A 37 -32.94 32.18 -44.33
C PRO A 37 -33.47 30.75 -44.06
N LEU A 38 -34.13 30.10 -45.03
CA LEU A 38 -34.63 28.72 -44.88
C LEU A 38 -33.48 27.71 -44.76
N LEU A 39 -32.40 27.88 -45.52
CA LEU A 39 -31.22 27.00 -45.44
C LEU A 39 -30.43 27.25 -44.15
N GLY A 40 -30.30 28.49 -43.72
CA GLY A 40 -29.66 28.82 -42.43
C GLY A 40 -30.41 28.24 -41.25
N GLY A 41 -31.72 28.35 -41.22
CA GLY A 41 -32.59 27.75 -40.20
C GLY A 41 -32.54 26.22 -40.16
N GLY A 42 -32.59 25.56 -41.31
CA GLY A 42 -32.49 24.11 -41.43
C GLY A 42 -31.14 23.56 -40.96
N LEU A 43 -30.05 24.20 -41.36
CA LEU A 43 -28.68 23.82 -40.93
C LEU A 43 -28.47 24.05 -39.44
N GLY A 44 -28.97 25.15 -38.88
CA GLY A 44 -28.91 25.46 -37.45
C GLY A 44 -29.64 24.39 -36.62
N LEU A 45 -30.83 23.99 -37.04
CA LEU A 45 -31.62 22.95 -36.37
C LEU A 45 -30.95 21.59 -36.47
N ALA A 46 -30.39 21.23 -37.62
CA ALA A 46 -29.65 19.98 -37.81
C ALA A 46 -28.42 19.88 -36.92
N LEU A 47 -27.62 20.94 -36.83
CA LEU A 47 -26.44 20.99 -35.98
C LEU A 47 -26.80 20.96 -34.46
N ALA A 48 -27.84 21.66 -34.04
CA ALA A 48 -28.34 21.61 -32.67
C ALA A 48 -28.83 20.20 -32.31
N SER A 49 -29.57 19.54 -33.19
CA SER A 49 -30.03 18.15 -33.00
C SER A 49 -28.86 17.17 -32.94
N ALA A 50 -27.87 17.32 -33.81
CA ALA A 50 -26.66 16.50 -33.80
C ALA A 50 -25.86 16.68 -32.50
N THR A 51 -25.73 17.90 -31.96
CA THR A 51 -25.08 18.15 -30.71
C THR A 51 -25.78 17.49 -29.53
N VAL A 52 -27.11 17.56 -29.46
CA VAL A 52 -27.92 16.88 -28.44
C VAL A 52 -27.78 15.38 -28.57
N ALA A 53 -27.87 14.83 -29.80
CA ALA A 53 -27.70 13.40 -30.03
C ALA A 53 -26.32 12.91 -29.63
N LEU A 54 -25.26 13.66 -29.96
CA LEU A 54 -23.88 13.35 -29.59
C LEU A 54 -23.71 13.40 -28.06
N TYR A 55 -24.30 14.40 -27.36
CA TYR A 55 -24.28 14.48 -25.93
C TYR A 55 -25.01 13.30 -25.25
N LEU A 56 -26.13 12.86 -25.79
CA LEU A 56 -26.85 11.69 -25.28
C LEU A 56 -26.11 10.36 -25.50
N LEU A 57 -25.28 10.31 -26.54
CA LEU A 57 -24.53 9.09 -26.95
C LEU A 57 -23.18 8.97 -26.22
N VAL A 58 -22.46 10.07 -26.05
CA VAL A 58 -21.08 10.10 -25.54
C VAL A 58 -20.99 10.82 -24.18
N GLY A 59 -21.96 11.67 -23.86
CA GLY A 59 -22.01 12.42 -22.61
C GLY A 59 -22.44 11.58 -21.41
N THR A 60 -22.30 12.16 -20.24
CA THR A 60 -22.76 11.57 -18.97
C THR A 60 -24.00 12.33 -18.45
N PRO A 61 -25.19 12.13 -19.07
CA PRO A 61 -26.40 12.90 -18.69
C PRO A 61 -26.83 12.69 -17.24
N ASN A 62 -26.42 11.55 -16.65
CA ASN A 62 -26.70 11.22 -15.24
C ASN A 62 -25.72 11.86 -14.24
N ALA A 63 -24.65 12.53 -14.71
CA ALA A 63 -23.67 13.17 -13.84
C ALA A 63 -24.26 14.24 -12.88
N PHE A 64 -25.44 14.79 -13.22
CA PHE A 64 -26.15 15.75 -12.39
C PHE A 64 -27.27 15.13 -11.52
N ASN A 65 -27.37 13.79 -11.50
CA ASN A 65 -28.36 13.15 -10.64
C ASN A 65 -27.88 13.19 -9.17
N PRO A 66 -28.56 13.92 -8.26
CA PRO A 66 -28.13 14.07 -6.86
C PRO A 66 -28.02 12.74 -6.11
N GLN A 67 -28.76 11.72 -6.54
CA GLN A 67 -28.70 10.38 -5.95
C GLN A 67 -27.44 9.62 -6.34
N GLN A 68 -26.83 9.93 -7.49
CA GLN A 68 -25.56 9.35 -7.93
C GLN A 68 -24.32 10.12 -7.47
N GLN A 69 -24.51 11.34 -6.96
CA GLN A 69 -23.46 12.19 -6.38
C GLN A 69 -23.38 12.10 -4.84
N ARG A 70 -24.28 11.37 -4.21
CA ARG A 70 -24.16 11.12 -2.77
C ARG A 70 -22.97 10.21 -2.53
N GLU A 71 -21.97 10.73 -1.86
CA GLU A 71 -20.92 9.88 -1.30
C GLU A 71 -21.56 8.88 -0.34
N PRO A 72 -21.21 7.60 -0.42
CA PRO A 72 -21.76 6.60 0.48
C PRO A 72 -21.32 6.92 1.92
N GLU A 73 -22.29 6.97 2.82
CA GLU A 73 -22.05 7.23 4.23
C GLU A 73 -21.58 5.97 4.98
N THR A 74 -21.82 4.80 4.39
CA THR A 74 -21.48 3.50 4.97
C THR A 74 -20.81 2.58 3.95
N LEU A 75 -20.03 1.61 4.44
CA LEU A 75 -19.43 0.58 3.58
C LEU A 75 -20.51 -0.20 2.81
N ALA A 76 -21.63 -0.53 3.44
CA ALA A 76 -22.73 -1.25 2.79
C ALA A 76 -23.36 -0.46 1.63
N GLU A 77 -23.51 0.87 1.78
CA GLU A 77 -23.96 1.74 0.69
C GLU A 77 -22.93 1.79 -0.44
N ALA A 78 -21.63 1.89 -0.11
CA ALA A 78 -20.55 1.87 -1.10
C ALA A 78 -20.54 0.57 -1.90
N VAL A 79 -20.68 -0.57 -1.22
CA VAL A 79 -20.79 -1.90 -1.86
C VAL A 79 -22.00 -1.94 -2.79
N SER A 80 -23.17 -1.50 -2.32
CA SER A 80 -24.40 -1.53 -3.13
C SER A 80 -24.33 -0.63 -4.38
N GLN A 81 -23.69 0.54 -4.25
CA GLN A 81 -23.44 1.43 -5.39
C GLN A 81 -22.49 0.81 -6.41
N LEU A 82 -21.40 0.19 -5.92
CA LEU A 82 -20.43 -0.48 -6.77
C LEU A 82 -21.01 -1.72 -7.47
N GLU A 83 -21.84 -2.52 -6.77
CA GLU A 83 -22.62 -3.62 -7.39
C GLU A 83 -23.46 -3.11 -8.56
N ALA A 84 -24.25 -2.04 -8.34
CA ALA A 84 -25.11 -1.46 -9.36
C ALA A 84 -24.32 -0.81 -10.53
N GLU A 85 -23.10 -0.32 -10.28
CA GLU A 85 -22.21 0.19 -11.32
C GLU A 85 -21.66 -0.96 -12.18
N LEU A 86 -21.19 -2.02 -11.57
CA LEU A 86 -20.65 -3.20 -12.24
C LEU A 86 -21.71 -4.03 -12.99
N GLU A 87 -22.98 -3.94 -12.61
CA GLU A 87 -24.09 -4.47 -13.41
C GLU A 87 -24.27 -3.69 -14.71
N ARG A 88 -24.05 -2.37 -14.71
CA ARG A 88 -24.15 -1.51 -15.89
C ARG A 88 -22.94 -1.59 -16.81
N ASP A 89 -21.75 -1.63 -16.21
CA ASP A 89 -20.48 -1.78 -16.90
C ASP A 89 -19.63 -2.87 -16.26
N PRO A 90 -19.78 -4.13 -16.72
CA PRO A 90 -19.08 -5.27 -16.14
C PRO A 90 -17.60 -5.39 -16.53
N ASN A 91 -17.07 -4.50 -17.39
CA ASN A 91 -15.70 -4.59 -17.90
C ASN A 91 -14.68 -3.78 -17.07
N GLN A 92 -15.00 -3.49 -15.81
CA GLN A 92 -14.16 -2.74 -14.90
C GLN A 92 -13.36 -3.68 -13.98
N ILE A 93 -12.09 -3.91 -14.30
CA ILE A 93 -11.21 -4.81 -13.54
C ILE A 93 -11.07 -4.34 -12.09
N GLU A 94 -10.72 -3.07 -11.91
CA GLU A 94 -10.51 -2.48 -10.59
C GLU A 94 -11.82 -2.41 -9.77
N GLY A 95 -12.95 -2.21 -10.43
CA GLY A 95 -14.27 -2.26 -9.79
C GLY A 95 -14.55 -3.63 -9.18
N TRP A 96 -14.35 -4.72 -9.91
CA TRP A 96 -14.49 -6.08 -9.40
C TRP A 96 -13.50 -6.41 -8.29
N ARG A 97 -12.26 -5.94 -8.41
CA ARG A 97 -11.23 -6.11 -7.38
C ARG A 97 -11.61 -5.38 -6.08
N LEU A 98 -12.07 -4.13 -6.19
CA LEU A 98 -12.53 -3.35 -5.04
C LEU A 98 -13.73 -3.99 -4.36
N LEU A 99 -14.72 -4.44 -5.15
CA LEU A 99 -15.90 -5.15 -4.62
C LEU A 99 -15.51 -6.44 -3.89
N ALA A 100 -14.59 -7.21 -4.45
CA ALA A 100 -14.08 -8.43 -3.82
C ALA A 100 -13.36 -8.14 -2.49
N SER A 101 -12.56 -7.08 -2.45
CA SER A 101 -11.88 -6.62 -1.23
C SER A 101 -12.89 -6.19 -0.16
N ALA A 102 -13.93 -5.45 -0.54
CA ALA A 102 -15.01 -5.05 0.37
C ALA A 102 -15.75 -6.27 0.94
N TYR A 103 -16.11 -7.23 0.11
CA TYR A 103 -16.72 -8.49 0.59
C TYR A 103 -15.81 -9.30 1.52
N THR A 104 -14.49 -9.26 1.26
CA THR A 104 -13.51 -9.90 2.16
C THR A 104 -13.52 -9.24 3.53
N ALA A 105 -13.54 -7.90 3.58
CA ALA A 105 -13.60 -7.14 4.82
C ALA A 105 -14.90 -7.38 5.61
N GLU A 106 -16.02 -7.62 4.91
CA GLU A 106 -17.31 -7.98 5.50
C GLU A 106 -17.41 -9.47 5.88
N GLY A 107 -16.39 -10.29 5.58
CA GLY A 107 -16.41 -11.74 5.83
C GLY A 107 -17.28 -12.54 4.86
N LEU A 108 -17.73 -11.92 3.76
CA LEU A 108 -18.56 -12.54 2.72
C LEU A 108 -17.71 -13.30 1.69
N SER A 109 -16.95 -14.30 2.17
CA SER A 109 -15.91 -14.98 1.39
C SER A 109 -16.40 -15.58 0.07
N ALA A 110 -17.64 -16.09 0.00
CA ALA A 110 -18.18 -16.62 -1.25
C ALA A 110 -18.40 -15.52 -2.31
N LYS A 111 -18.93 -14.35 -1.90
CA LYS A 111 -19.10 -13.22 -2.79
C LYS A 111 -17.73 -12.65 -3.22
N ALA A 112 -16.76 -12.57 -2.30
CA ALA A 112 -15.40 -12.14 -2.62
C ALA A 112 -14.76 -13.03 -3.69
N ARG A 113 -14.82 -14.35 -3.54
CA ARG A 113 -14.36 -15.32 -4.54
C ARG A 113 -14.97 -15.06 -5.91
N ASP A 114 -16.29 -14.85 -5.98
CA ASP A 114 -17.01 -14.70 -7.23
C ASP A 114 -16.64 -13.35 -7.93
N ALA A 115 -16.46 -12.28 -7.15
CA ALA A 115 -16.02 -10.99 -7.65
C ALA A 115 -14.57 -11.03 -8.16
N TYR A 116 -13.63 -11.66 -7.42
CA TYR A 116 -12.27 -11.87 -7.91
C TYR A 116 -12.25 -12.73 -9.18
N ALA A 117 -13.11 -13.75 -9.29
CA ALA A 117 -13.21 -14.56 -10.50
C ALA A 117 -13.65 -13.74 -11.72
N ARG A 118 -14.46 -12.68 -11.52
CA ARG A 118 -14.80 -11.72 -12.60
C ARG A 118 -13.60 -10.88 -12.99
N ALA A 119 -12.86 -10.34 -12.02
CA ALA A 119 -11.64 -9.56 -12.28
C ALA A 119 -10.58 -10.39 -13.03
N VAL A 120 -10.33 -11.64 -12.62
CA VAL A 120 -9.38 -12.54 -13.29
C VAL A 120 -9.79 -12.85 -14.73
N LYS A 121 -11.10 -13.00 -15.04
CA LYS A 121 -11.55 -13.18 -16.42
C LYS A 121 -11.22 -12.00 -17.33
N LEU A 122 -11.22 -10.79 -16.78
CA LEU A 122 -10.88 -9.56 -17.52
C LEU A 122 -9.37 -9.36 -17.66
N ALA A 123 -8.59 -9.82 -16.69
CA ALA A 123 -7.13 -9.71 -16.69
C ALA A 123 -6.47 -11.03 -16.23
N PRO A 124 -6.49 -12.07 -17.09
CA PRO A 124 -6.08 -13.44 -16.72
C PRO A 124 -4.59 -13.59 -16.43
N ASP A 125 -3.77 -12.65 -16.84
CA ASP A 125 -2.31 -12.65 -16.67
C ASP A 125 -1.81 -11.68 -15.60
N ASN A 126 -2.72 -11.05 -14.83
CA ASN A 126 -2.34 -10.14 -13.76
C ASN A 126 -1.95 -10.95 -12.50
N PRO A 127 -0.67 -10.91 -12.07
CA PRO A 127 -0.19 -11.76 -10.97
C PRO A 127 -0.80 -11.40 -9.62
N ASP A 128 -1.10 -10.11 -9.36
CA ASP A 128 -1.75 -9.67 -8.13
C ASP A 128 -3.16 -10.23 -8.03
N LEU A 129 -3.95 -10.08 -9.10
CA LEU A 129 -5.33 -10.60 -9.16
C LEU A 129 -5.38 -12.13 -9.03
N LEU A 130 -4.45 -12.84 -9.68
CA LEU A 130 -4.37 -14.29 -9.56
C LEU A 130 -4.09 -14.73 -8.12
N ALA A 131 -3.19 -14.04 -7.42
CA ALA A 131 -2.87 -14.35 -6.03
C ALA A 131 -4.04 -14.02 -5.08
N GLU A 132 -4.71 -12.88 -5.28
CA GLU A 132 -5.89 -12.46 -4.52
C GLU A 132 -7.08 -13.40 -4.73
N ALA A 133 -7.31 -13.81 -5.99
CA ALA A 133 -8.39 -14.76 -6.33
C ALA A 133 -8.15 -16.14 -5.71
N ALA A 134 -6.89 -16.62 -5.71
CA ALA A 134 -6.53 -17.88 -5.09
C ALA A 134 -6.74 -17.86 -3.57
N GLU A 135 -6.36 -16.77 -2.90
CA GLU A 135 -6.62 -16.55 -1.47
C GLU A 135 -8.12 -16.53 -1.17
N ALA A 136 -8.90 -15.76 -1.94
CA ALA A 136 -10.35 -15.67 -1.76
C ALA A 136 -11.05 -17.03 -1.96
N ARG A 137 -10.57 -17.87 -2.87
CA ARG A 137 -11.06 -19.26 -3.04
C ARG A 137 -10.82 -20.09 -1.78
N ALA A 138 -9.61 -20.02 -1.23
CA ALA A 138 -9.29 -20.73 0.00
C ALA A 138 -10.15 -20.24 1.19
N LEU A 139 -10.31 -18.92 1.33
CA LEU A 139 -11.14 -18.33 2.38
C LEU A 139 -12.63 -18.66 2.26
N ALA A 140 -13.11 -18.99 1.06
CA ALA A 140 -14.50 -19.40 0.82
C ALA A 140 -14.79 -20.85 1.23
N THR A 141 -13.77 -21.65 1.53
CA THR A 141 -13.92 -23.03 2.04
C THR A 141 -13.85 -23.06 3.58
N ARG A 142 -14.49 -24.05 4.21
CA ARG A 142 -14.48 -24.18 5.68
C ARG A 142 -13.10 -24.46 6.24
N ASP A 143 -12.32 -25.25 5.55
CA ASP A 143 -10.99 -25.72 5.94
C ASP A 143 -9.89 -24.77 5.44
N ARG A 144 -10.26 -23.72 4.74
CA ARG A 144 -9.33 -22.73 4.14
C ARG A 144 -8.23 -23.37 3.29
N ARG A 145 -8.56 -24.46 2.59
CA ARG A 145 -7.62 -25.16 1.72
C ARG A 145 -7.61 -24.55 0.32
N PHE A 146 -6.42 -24.53 -0.25
CA PHE A 146 -6.24 -24.16 -1.65
C PHE A 146 -6.59 -25.34 -2.55
N ASP A 147 -7.63 -25.17 -3.36
CA ASP A 147 -8.04 -26.18 -4.36
C ASP A 147 -7.10 -26.17 -5.58
N ALA A 148 -7.30 -27.08 -6.51
CA ALA A 148 -6.47 -27.22 -7.70
C ALA A 148 -6.44 -25.95 -8.55
N ASP A 149 -7.58 -25.24 -8.67
CA ASP A 149 -7.66 -24.00 -9.43
C ASP A 149 -6.89 -22.88 -8.74
N ALA A 150 -6.98 -22.74 -7.40
CA ALA A 150 -6.22 -21.78 -6.64
C ALA A 150 -4.71 -22.03 -6.79
N VAL A 151 -4.28 -23.28 -6.73
CA VAL A 151 -2.86 -23.66 -6.97
C VAL A 151 -2.42 -23.31 -8.39
N ALA A 152 -3.27 -23.54 -9.40
CA ALA A 152 -2.98 -23.18 -10.78
C ALA A 152 -2.82 -21.65 -10.95
N MET A 153 -3.71 -20.86 -10.33
CA MET A 153 -3.61 -19.39 -10.31
C MET A 153 -2.31 -18.91 -9.68
N LEU A 154 -1.90 -19.48 -8.54
CA LEU A 154 -0.66 -19.11 -7.85
C LEU A 154 0.58 -19.45 -8.68
N LYS A 155 0.61 -20.62 -9.34
CA LYS A 155 1.69 -21.01 -10.25
C LYS A 155 1.76 -20.05 -11.42
N HIS A 156 0.61 -19.72 -12.03
CA HIS A 156 0.56 -18.78 -13.15
C HIS A 156 1.03 -17.37 -12.74
N ALA A 157 0.66 -16.90 -11.55
CA ALA A 157 1.16 -15.64 -11.02
C ALA A 157 2.71 -15.63 -10.89
N ILE A 158 3.31 -16.73 -10.44
CA ILE A 158 4.76 -16.88 -10.32
C ILE A 158 5.42 -17.00 -11.71
N GLU A 159 4.78 -17.62 -12.70
CA GLU A 159 5.26 -17.64 -14.09
C GLU A 159 5.35 -16.22 -14.66
N LYS A 160 4.34 -15.39 -14.41
CA LYS A 160 4.32 -13.99 -14.87
C LYS A 160 5.29 -13.10 -14.09
N GLN A 161 5.38 -13.30 -12.78
CA GLN A 161 6.28 -12.56 -11.89
C GLN A 161 7.00 -13.51 -10.93
N PRO A 162 8.21 -13.96 -11.25
CA PRO A 162 8.92 -14.99 -10.46
C PRO A 162 9.14 -14.65 -8.99
N MET A 163 9.25 -13.37 -8.63
CA MET A 163 9.43 -12.89 -7.25
C MET A 163 8.16 -12.34 -6.62
N HIS A 164 6.97 -12.73 -7.13
CA HIS A 164 5.70 -12.29 -6.56
C HIS A 164 5.50 -12.87 -5.15
N GLN A 165 5.66 -12.03 -4.13
CA GLN A 165 5.74 -12.45 -2.73
C GLN A 165 4.47 -13.17 -2.26
N ARG A 166 3.29 -12.57 -2.48
CA ARG A 166 2.00 -13.15 -2.07
C ARG A 166 1.74 -14.50 -2.73
N ALA A 167 2.01 -14.62 -4.04
CA ALA A 167 1.79 -15.89 -4.76
C ALA A 167 2.71 -17.00 -4.25
N ARG A 168 4.00 -16.71 -4.02
CA ARG A 168 4.94 -17.69 -3.42
C ARG A 168 4.54 -18.07 -2.01
N TRP A 169 4.12 -17.11 -1.22
CA TRP A 169 3.67 -17.37 0.15
C TRP A 169 2.50 -18.35 0.18
N PHE A 170 1.44 -18.06 -0.57
CA PHE A 170 0.26 -18.91 -0.61
C PHE A 170 0.49 -20.25 -1.31
N LEU A 171 1.35 -20.30 -2.35
CA LEU A 171 1.70 -21.59 -2.97
C LEU A 171 2.43 -22.49 -1.98
N GLY A 172 3.36 -21.97 -1.18
CA GLY A 172 4.02 -22.76 -0.14
C GLY A 172 3.03 -23.26 0.93
N ILE A 173 2.06 -22.43 1.34
CA ILE A 173 0.97 -22.88 2.23
C ILE A 173 0.17 -24.01 1.58
N ALA A 174 -0.24 -23.85 0.32
CA ALA A 174 -0.98 -24.86 -0.41
C ALA A 174 -0.21 -26.19 -0.51
N GLN A 175 1.10 -26.12 -0.76
CA GLN A 175 1.99 -27.30 -0.81
C GLN A 175 2.10 -28.00 0.56
N ARG A 176 2.21 -27.25 1.66
CA ARG A 176 2.15 -27.84 3.01
C ARG A 176 0.81 -28.52 3.29
N GLN A 177 -0.30 -27.88 2.89
CA GLN A 177 -1.64 -28.46 3.01
C GLN A 177 -1.78 -29.77 2.19
N ALA A 178 -1.01 -29.89 1.12
CA ALA A 178 -0.95 -31.07 0.27
C ALA A 178 0.13 -32.10 0.72
N GLU A 179 0.70 -31.95 1.93
CA GLU A 179 1.75 -32.80 2.48
C GLU A 179 3.02 -32.84 1.63
N GLN A 180 3.35 -31.70 1.00
CA GLN A 180 4.54 -31.49 0.17
C GLN A 180 5.50 -30.48 0.83
N PRO A 181 6.07 -30.76 2.01
CA PRO A 181 6.84 -29.81 2.78
C PRO A 181 8.16 -29.41 2.09
N ALA A 182 8.78 -30.33 1.34
CA ALA A 182 9.99 -30.05 0.58
C ALA A 182 9.76 -28.98 -0.52
N GLU A 183 8.63 -29.09 -1.22
CA GLU A 183 8.25 -28.12 -2.25
C GLU A 183 7.88 -26.77 -1.63
N ALA A 184 7.18 -26.76 -0.50
CA ALA A 184 6.86 -25.55 0.24
C ALA A 184 8.12 -24.78 0.64
N ALA A 185 9.12 -25.45 1.20
CA ALA A 185 10.40 -24.85 1.54
C ALA A 185 11.06 -24.20 0.32
N ARG A 186 11.17 -24.92 -0.80
CA ARG A 186 11.75 -24.40 -2.05
C ARG A 186 10.98 -23.20 -2.61
N THR A 187 9.68 -23.18 -2.46
CA THR A 187 8.82 -22.09 -2.92
C THR A 187 9.04 -20.82 -2.09
N TRP A 188 9.26 -20.96 -0.79
CA TRP A 188 9.47 -19.84 0.13
C TRP A 188 10.91 -19.32 0.17
N GLU A 189 11.94 -20.18 -0.05
CA GLU A 189 13.35 -19.79 0.04
C GLU A 189 13.71 -18.49 -0.72
N PRO A 190 13.24 -18.25 -1.96
CA PRO A 190 13.56 -17.00 -2.66
C PRO A 190 13.03 -15.74 -1.98
N LEU A 191 11.99 -15.86 -1.14
CA LEU A 191 11.42 -14.71 -0.43
C LEU A 191 12.38 -14.12 0.61
N LEU A 192 13.31 -14.93 1.15
CA LEU A 192 14.32 -14.46 2.12
C LEU A 192 15.18 -13.31 1.59
N SER A 193 15.33 -13.19 0.27
CA SER A 193 16.12 -12.13 -0.36
C SER A 193 15.37 -10.82 -0.61
N VAL A 194 14.04 -10.80 -0.41
CA VAL A 194 13.19 -9.66 -0.78
C VAL A 194 12.32 -9.15 0.37
N VAL A 195 12.33 -9.84 1.52
CA VAL A 195 11.63 -9.39 2.72
C VAL A 195 12.60 -8.69 3.68
N ASP A 196 12.07 -7.85 4.56
CA ASP A 196 12.86 -7.21 5.62
C ASP A 196 13.41 -8.23 6.63
N ALA A 197 14.41 -7.83 7.42
CA ALA A 197 15.12 -8.71 8.34
C ALA A 197 14.20 -9.36 9.41
N GLY A 198 13.19 -8.65 9.89
CA GLY A 198 12.23 -9.18 10.86
C GLY A 198 11.34 -10.26 10.26
N THR A 199 10.81 -9.99 9.07
CA THR A 199 10.02 -10.94 8.28
C THR A 199 10.87 -12.15 7.85
N ALA A 200 12.14 -11.93 7.45
CA ALA A 200 13.07 -12.99 7.06
C ALA A 200 13.31 -14.01 8.18
N HIS A 201 13.38 -13.55 9.45
CA HIS A 201 13.55 -14.45 10.59
C HIS A 201 12.35 -15.39 10.74
N SER A 202 11.13 -14.84 10.77
CA SER A 202 9.89 -15.63 10.87
C SER A 202 9.68 -16.55 9.67
N LEU A 203 10.02 -16.08 8.47
CA LEU A 203 9.96 -16.87 7.25
C LEU A 203 10.95 -18.03 7.28
N LEU A 204 12.18 -17.81 7.77
CA LEU A 204 13.17 -18.87 7.92
C LEU A 204 12.70 -19.96 8.88
N GLU A 205 12.05 -19.60 9.98
CA GLU A 205 11.46 -20.57 10.90
C GLU A 205 10.43 -21.46 10.19
N GLN A 206 9.55 -20.85 9.35
CA GLN A 206 8.57 -21.60 8.56
C GLN A 206 9.24 -22.51 7.53
N ILE A 207 10.28 -22.01 6.84
CA ILE A 207 11.06 -22.80 5.88
C ILE A 207 11.74 -23.97 6.58
N ASN A 208 12.40 -23.74 7.72
CA ASN A 208 13.10 -24.78 8.46
C ASN A 208 12.13 -25.81 9.06
N GLY A 209 10.94 -25.39 9.50
CA GLY A 209 9.88 -26.31 9.89
C GLY A 209 9.47 -27.24 8.72
N ALA A 210 9.25 -26.67 7.53
CA ALA A 210 8.92 -27.47 6.35
C ALA A 210 10.08 -28.38 5.91
N ARG A 211 11.33 -27.90 5.98
CA ARG A 211 12.54 -28.72 5.70
C ARG A 211 12.67 -29.90 6.66
N GLN A 212 12.44 -29.66 7.94
CA GLN A 212 12.45 -30.71 8.98
C GLN A 212 11.38 -31.77 8.74
N GLU A 213 10.14 -31.34 8.42
CA GLU A 213 9.06 -32.25 8.04
C GLU A 213 9.41 -33.11 6.82
N ALA A 214 10.22 -32.55 5.90
CA ALA A 214 10.73 -33.24 4.71
C ALA A 214 11.99 -34.09 4.96
N GLY A 215 12.54 -34.12 6.17
CA GLY A 215 13.82 -34.77 6.47
C GLY A 215 15.05 -34.09 5.88
N LEU A 216 14.95 -32.79 5.57
CA LEU A 216 16.04 -31.97 5.01
C LEU A 216 16.75 -31.20 6.13
N GLU A 217 18.04 -30.94 5.98
CA GLU A 217 18.79 -30.10 6.92
C GLU A 217 18.20 -28.67 6.95
N PRO A 218 18.06 -28.05 8.12
CA PRO A 218 17.60 -26.68 8.23
C PRO A 218 18.61 -25.73 7.54
N LEU A 219 18.09 -24.67 6.93
CA LEU A 219 18.93 -23.58 6.46
C LEU A 219 19.58 -22.90 7.67
N PRO A 220 20.86 -22.50 7.55
CA PRO A 220 21.47 -21.70 8.59
C PRO A 220 20.67 -20.42 8.77
N PRO A 221 20.60 -19.86 10.01
CA PRO A 221 20.06 -18.53 10.19
C PRO A 221 20.74 -17.62 9.16
N PRO A 222 20.00 -16.67 8.53
CA PRO A 222 20.66 -15.68 7.71
C PRO A 222 21.81 -15.21 8.57
N ALA A 223 23.04 -15.34 8.05
CA ALA A 223 24.20 -14.79 8.76
C ALA A 223 23.73 -13.41 9.20
N PRO A 224 23.87 -13.03 10.50
CA PRO A 224 23.57 -11.67 10.89
C PRO A 224 24.22 -10.88 9.78
N ILE A 225 23.44 -10.06 9.03
CA ILE A 225 23.99 -9.33 7.91
C ILE A 225 25.21 -8.70 8.53
N ALA A 226 26.33 -9.42 8.43
CA ALA A 226 27.62 -8.91 8.83
C ALA A 226 27.67 -7.72 7.94
N ALA A 227 27.46 -6.52 8.51
CA ALA A 227 27.21 -5.28 7.82
C ALA A 227 27.97 -5.42 6.51
N ALA A 228 27.27 -5.95 5.49
CA ALA A 228 27.86 -6.18 4.19
C ALA A 228 28.33 -4.80 3.90
N ASP A 229 29.63 -4.60 3.71
CA ASP A 229 30.24 -3.30 3.49
C ASP A 229 29.26 -2.39 2.76
N ALA A 230 28.22 -1.96 3.48
CA ALA A 230 27.28 -0.97 3.05
C ALA A 230 28.14 0.27 3.03
N SER A 231 28.72 0.51 1.88
CA SER A 231 29.42 1.72 1.58
C SER A 231 28.47 2.87 1.86
N GLY A 232 28.42 3.31 3.13
CA GLY A 232 27.65 4.47 3.52
C GLY A 232 26.86 4.43 4.82
N GLY A 233 26.85 3.37 5.65
CA GLY A 233 26.18 3.38 6.95
C GLY A 233 26.97 4.12 8.04
N LEU A 234 26.27 4.85 8.93
CA LEU A 234 26.86 5.51 10.09
C LEU A 234 27.11 4.51 11.21
N LYS A 235 28.37 4.30 11.57
CA LYS A 235 28.77 3.47 12.72
C LYS A 235 28.57 4.25 14.01
N ILE A 236 27.71 3.76 14.90
CA ILE A 236 27.33 4.43 16.13
C ILE A 236 27.66 3.53 17.30
N LYS A 237 28.36 4.07 18.28
CA LYS A 237 28.60 3.43 19.56
C LYS A 237 27.79 4.15 20.63
N VAL A 238 26.82 3.45 21.20
CA VAL A 238 25.97 3.97 22.26
C VAL A 238 26.56 3.55 23.61
N GLU A 239 26.90 4.55 24.44
CA GLU A 239 27.39 4.35 25.79
C GLU A 239 26.34 4.83 26.80
N LEU A 240 26.36 4.24 27.99
CA LEU A 240 25.50 4.61 29.09
C LEU A 240 26.36 5.18 30.21
N SER A 241 26.08 6.42 30.61
CA SER A 241 26.83 7.06 31.71
C SER A 241 26.65 6.31 33.03
N ALA A 242 27.63 6.41 33.91
CA ALA A 242 27.59 5.74 35.22
C ALA A 242 26.34 6.13 36.04
N ALA A 243 25.89 7.40 35.94
CA ALA A 243 24.71 7.89 36.62
C ALA A 243 23.40 7.27 36.06
N MET A 244 23.35 6.93 34.76
CA MET A 244 22.16 6.36 34.12
C MET A 244 22.12 4.83 34.25
N LYS A 245 23.26 4.16 34.49
CA LYS A 245 23.27 2.70 34.72
C LYS A 245 22.36 2.27 35.85
N ALA A 246 22.31 3.04 36.94
CA ALA A 246 21.44 2.76 38.09
C ALA A 246 19.95 2.98 37.80
N LYS A 247 19.62 3.73 36.76
CA LYS A 247 18.23 4.05 36.35
C LYS A 247 17.75 3.22 35.19
N LEU A 248 18.56 2.26 34.69
CA LEU A 248 18.19 1.45 33.52
C LEU A 248 17.02 0.51 33.88
N PRO A 249 15.86 0.64 33.24
CA PRO A 249 14.71 -0.24 33.49
C PRO A 249 14.98 -1.67 33.00
N ALA A 250 14.46 -2.65 33.71
CA ALA A 250 14.46 -4.02 33.24
C ALA A 250 13.57 -4.15 31.98
N ASN A 251 14.04 -4.88 30.99
CA ASN A 251 13.31 -5.08 29.69
C ASN A 251 13.09 -3.80 28.87
N ALA A 252 13.88 -2.75 29.08
CA ALA A 252 13.82 -1.53 28.27
C ALA A 252 14.30 -1.78 26.82
N SER A 253 13.87 -0.90 25.93
CA SER A 253 14.35 -0.87 24.54
C SER A 253 15.23 0.36 24.31
N VAL A 254 16.33 0.19 23.58
CA VAL A 254 17.19 1.27 23.10
C VAL A 254 16.77 1.60 21.68
N PHE A 255 16.48 2.86 21.40
CA PHE A 255 16.29 3.41 20.08
C PHE A 255 17.50 4.24 19.70
N VAL A 256 18.12 3.91 18.57
CA VAL A 256 19.16 4.73 17.93
C VAL A 256 18.53 5.41 16.72
N ILE A 257 18.55 6.73 16.72
CA ILE A 257 17.72 7.54 15.83
C ILE A 257 18.61 8.55 15.10
N ALA A 258 18.51 8.59 13.78
CA ALA A 258 19.03 9.69 12.97
C ALA A 258 17.88 10.57 12.49
N ARG A 259 18.02 11.90 12.61
CA ARG A 259 17.05 12.88 12.14
C ARG A 259 17.73 14.01 11.39
N GLN A 260 16.98 14.73 10.56
CA GLN A 260 17.47 15.89 9.84
C GLN A 260 17.87 17.04 10.80
N VAL A 261 18.98 17.74 10.53
CA VAL A 261 19.53 18.77 11.42
C VAL A 261 18.59 19.97 11.62
N ALA A 262 17.85 20.37 10.61
CA ALA A 262 16.94 21.52 10.65
C ALA A 262 15.54 21.18 10.08
N GLY A 263 15.13 19.90 10.18
CA GLY A 263 13.86 19.41 9.66
C GLY A 263 12.83 19.10 10.75
N PRO A 264 11.68 18.55 10.34
CA PRO A 264 10.68 18.05 11.28
C PRO A 264 11.29 16.97 12.18
N PRO A 265 10.75 16.76 13.40
CA PRO A 265 11.29 15.82 14.39
C PRO A 265 11.16 14.34 14.01
N MET A 266 10.86 14.05 12.74
CA MET A 266 10.70 12.69 12.23
C MET A 266 12.07 12.02 12.03
N PRO A 267 12.20 10.73 12.39
CA PRO A 267 13.41 9.98 12.14
C PRO A 267 13.59 9.70 10.63
N VAL A 268 14.83 9.85 10.17
CA VAL A 268 15.27 9.45 8.81
C VAL A 268 15.73 8.01 8.82
N ALA A 269 16.35 7.57 9.91
CA ALA A 269 16.68 6.18 10.19
C ALA A 269 16.47 5.89 11.68
N VAL A 270 16.01 4.69 12.01
CA VAL A 270 15.80 4.27 13.40
C VAL A 270 16.02 2.77 13.54
N GLU A 271 16.81 2.40 14.53
CA GLU A 271 17.01 1.01 14.92
C GLU A 271 16.61 0.80 16.38
N LYS A 272 15.98 -0.34 16.67
CA LYS A 272 15.51 -0.73 18.01
C LYS A 272 16.26 -1.96 18.50
N HIS A 273 16.84 -1.87 19.68
CA HIS A 273 17.54 -2.96 20.36
C HIS A 273 17.02 -3.17 21.78
N ALA A 274 17.26 -4.36 22.34
CA ALA A 274 17.04 -4.58 23.77
C ALA A 274 18.13 -3.87 24.58
N ALA A 275 17.73 -3.22 25.68
CA ALA A 275 18.66 -2.54 26.58
C ALA A 275 19.41 -3.53 27.51
N GLY A 276 20.24 -4.40 26.91
CA GLY A 276 20.92 -5.46 27.67
C GLY A 276 22.38 -5.16 28.02
N LYS A 277 23.21 -4.89 27.04
CA LYS A 277 24.66 -4.69 27.20
C LYS A 277 25.09 -3.36 26.58
N PHE A 278 25.86 -2.57 27.34
CA PHE A 278 26.54 -1.38 26.85
C PHE A 278 28.06 -1.55 26.97
N PRO A 279 28.87 -1.05 26.03
CA PRO A 279 28.46 -0.27 24.88
C PRO A 279 27.70 -1.10 23.83
N LEU A 280 26.72 -0.47 23.14
CA LEU A 280 25.98 -1.03 22.07
C LEU A 280 26.52 -0.45 20.73
N GLU A 281 26.90 -1.29 19.80
CA GLU A 281 27.36 -0.88 18.47
C GLU A 281 26.23 -1.11 17.46
N VAL A 282 25.93 -0.09 16.65
CA VAL A 282 24.83 -0.02 15.70
C VAL A 282 25.34 0.60 14.40
N VAL A 283 24.83 0.16 13.27
CA VAL A 283 25.10 0.78 11.98
C VAL A 283 23.76 1.22 11.39
N LEU A 284 23.52 2.53 11.34
CA LEU A 284 22.33 3.07 10.67
C LEU A 284 22.59 3.25 9.19
N ASP A 285 21.71 2.69 8.35
CA ASP A 285 21.77 2.80 6.90
C ASP A 285 20.40 3.14 6.26
N ASP A 286 20.32 3.07 4.94
CA ASP A 286 19.10 3.35 4.18
C ASP A 286 17.97 2.32 4.42
N GLY A 287 18.30 1.14 4.94
CA GLY A 287 17.34 0.09 5.30
C GLY A 287 16.55 0.43 6.57
N ASP A 288 17.12 1.28 7.44
CA ASP A 288 16.50 1.69 8.71
C ASP A 288 15.54 2.87 8.58
N SER A 289 15.28 3.33 7.35
CA SER A 289 14.37 4.43 7.08
C SER A 289 12.91 4.02 7.26
N PRO A 290 12.17 4.65 8.19
CA PRO A 290 10.76 4.39 8.40
C PRO A 290 9.88 4.86 7.24
N MET A 291 10.44 5.68 6.33
CA MET A 291 9.75 6.19 5.14
C MET A 291 10.54 5.92 3.86
N PRO A 292 9.90 5.35 2.82
CA PRO A 292 10.59 5.03 1.56
C PRO A 292 11.07 6.27 0.79
N THR A 293 10.53 7.45 1.10
CA THR A 293 10.77 8.71 0.37
C THR A 293 11.96 9.53 0.89
N MET A 294 12.53 9.18 2.05
CA MET A 294 13.66 9.91 2.64
C MET A 294 14.67 8.94 3.23
N LYS A 295 15.81 8.80 2.59
CA LYS A 295 16.89 7.90 2.99
C LYS A 295 18.04 8.64 3.63
N LEU A 296 18.79 7.94 4.50
CA LEU A 296 19.95 8.49 5.19
C LEU A 296 21.00 9.00 4.19
N SER A 297 21.27 8.25 3.13
CA SER A 297 22.25 8.60 2.09
C SER A 297 21.90 9.85 1.26
N GLN A 298 20.64 10.30 1.30
CA GLN A 298 20.19 11.50 0.57
C GLN A 298 20.48 12.81 1.31
N LEU A 299 20.92 12.73 2.56
CA LEU A 299 21.24 13.88 3.40
C LEU A 299 22.75 14.04 3.54
N GLU A 300 23.23 15.29 3.56
CA GLU A 300 24.65 15.55 3.81
C GLU A 300 25.02 15.42 5.30
N GLN A 301 24.08 15.77 6.18
CA GLN A 301 24.28 15.78 7.62
C GLN A 301 23.01 15.41 8.37
N VAL A 302 23.16 14.63 9.44
CA VAL A 302 22.09 14.22 10.33
C VAL A 302 22.47 14.44 11.79
N GLN A 303 21.46 14.48 12.67
CA GLN A 303 21.61 14.41 14.11
C GLN A 303 21.33 12.99 14.58
N VAL A 304 22.32 12.37 15.21
CA VAL A 304 22.20 11.05 15.83
C VAL A 304 21.95 11.20 17.31
N LEU A 305 21.01 10.48 17.85
CA LEU A 305 20.70 10.41 19.26
C LEU A 305 20.32 8.97 19.67
N ALA A 306 20.53 8.64 20.93
CA ALA A 306 20.09 7.39 21.51
C ALA A 306 19.11 7.62 22.67
N ARG A 307 18.11 6.75 22.80
CA ARG A 307 17.12 6.80 23.86
C ARG A 307 16.76 5.43 24.38
N VAL A 308 16.68 5.28 25.71
CA VAL A 308 16.16 4.09 26.37
C VAL A 308 14.72 4.34 26.79
N SER A 309 13.79 3.53 26.32
CA SER A 309 12.38 3.58 26.68
C SER A 309 11.98 2.36 27.50
N ALA A 310 11.40 2.61 28.65
CA ALA A 310 10.87 1.55 29.52
C ALA A 310 9.62 0.89 28.95
N SER A 311 8.81 1.66 28.21
CA SER A 311 7.57 1.17 27.57
C SER A 311 7.80 0.49 26.22
N GLY A 312 9.03 0.61 25.64
CA GLY A 312 9.33 0.14 24.29
C GLY A 312 8.68 0.96 23.18
N ASN A 313 8.14 2.16 23.51
CA ASN A 313 7.54 3.08 22.56
C ASN A 313 8.59 3.97 21.89
N ALA A 314 8.46 4.19 20.59
CA ALA A 314 9.33 5.08 19.83
C ALA A 314 9.08 6.57 20.12
N ILE A 315 7.92 6.94 20.65
CA ILE A 315 7.60 8.33 21.05
C ILE A 315 8.25 8.64 22.40
N PRO A 316 8.96 9.77 22.56
CA PRO A 316 9.54 10.17 23.82
C PRO A 316 8.51 10.27 24.95
N GLN A 317 8.84 9.73 26.12
CA GLN A 317 8.00 9.80 27.30
C GLN A 317 8.81 10.36 28.48
N PRO A 318 8.18 11.10 29.41
CA PRO A 318 8.83 11.51 30.64
C PRO A 318 9.38 10.29 31.39
N GLY A 319 10.61 10.38 31.81
CA GLY A 319 11.33 9.29 32.48
C GLY A 319 12.20 8.41 31.57
N ASP A 320 12.10 8.53 30.23
CA ASP A 320 13.03 7.90 29.31
C ASP A 320 14.47 8.43 29.53
N LEU A 321 15.47 7.57 29.31
CA LEU A 321 16.87 8.02 29.35
C LEU A 321 17.30 8.42 27.95
N ALA A 322 17.97 9.54 27.76
CA ALA A 322 18.35 10.03 26.45
C ALA A 322 19.79 10.58 26.41
N SER A 323 20.33 10.61 25.19
CA SER A 323 21.56 11.30 24.88
C SER A 323 21.30 12.73 24.40
N GLN A 324 22.36 13.54 24.32
CA GLN A 324 22.35 14.72 23.48
C GLN A 324 22.43 14.33 21.99
N PRO A 325 21.79 15.09 21.08
CA PRO A 325 21.98 14.89 19.65
C PRO A 325 23.41 15.23 19.23
N VAL A 326 24.01 14.36 18.45
CA VAL A 326 25.35 14.55 17.86
C VAL A 326 25.17 14.76 16.37
N SER A 327 25.64 15.90 15.83
CA SER A 327 25.61 16.15 14.38
C SER A 327 26.77 15.43 13.70
N VAL A 328 26.45 14.68 12.64
CA VAL A 328 27.42 13.87 11.89
C VAL A 328 27.13 13.94 10.39
N ARG A 329 28.16 13.90 9.57
CA ARG A 329 28.00 13.75 8.12
C ARG A 329 27.64 12.31 7.77
N THR A 330 26.73 12.11 6.85
CA THR A 330 26.23 10.78 6.45
C THR A 330 27.29 9.94 5.72
N ASP A 331 28.31 10.57 5.15
CA ASP A 331 29.46 9.93 4.51
C ASP A 331 30.63 9.62 5.47
N SER A 332 30.47 9.91 6.77
CA SER A 332 31.52 9.66 7.79
C SER A 332 31.79 8.17 7.94
N LYS A 333 33.06 7.81 7.88
CA LYS A 333 33.54 6.45 8.17
C LYS A 333 33.95 6.25 9.63
N ASP A 334 34.04 7.34 10.38
CA ASP A 334 34.42 7.32 11.78
C ASP A 334 33.25 6.86 12.65
N GLN A 335 33.58 6.14 13.73
CA GLN A 335 32.58 5.72 14.71
C GLN A 335 32.10 6.91 15.54
N VAL A 336 30.80 7.15 15.54
CA VAL A 336 30.14 8.20 16.30
C VAL A 336 29.80 7.67 17.69
N VAL A 337 30.30 8.33 18.71
CA VAL A 337 29.99 7.95 20.12
C VAL A 337 28.82 8.81 20.61
N VAL A 338 27.77 8.14 21.07
CA VAL A 338 26.56 8.76 21.64
C VAL A 338 26.40 8.31 23.09
N ILE A 339 26.40 9.24 24.04
CA ILE A 339 26.35 8.92 25.46
C ILE A 339 24.98 9.27 26.03
N ILE A 340 24.30 8.27 26.59
CA ILE A 340 23.03 8.46 27.30
C ILE A 340 23.35 8.96 28.70
N ASP A 341 23.06 10.23 28.99
CA ASP A 341 23.48 10.95 30.18
C ASP A 341 22.37 11.72 30.92
N ARG A 342 21.15 11.76 30.37
CA ARG A 342 20.02 12.52 30.93
C ARG A 342 18.71 11.75 30.93
N VAL A 343 17.76 12.25 31.70
CA VAL A 343 16.36 11.80 31.73
C VAL A 343 15.50 12.79 30.90
N VAL A 344 14.59 12.28 30.14
CA VAL A 344 13.60 13.10 29.42
C VAL A 344 12.57 13.61 30.44
N GLU A 345 12.34 14.92 30.44
CA GLU A 345 11.38 15.60 31.33
C GLU A 345 9.96 15.55 30.79
#